data_322464bb580562a99c875a2888c01da1
#
_entry.id   322464bb580562a99c875a2888c01da1
#
_cell.length_a   1.000
_cell.length_b   1.000
_cell.length_c   1.000
_cell.angle_alpha   90.00
_cell.angle_beta   90.00
_cell.angle_gamma   90.00
#
_symmetry.space_group_name_H-M   'P 1'
#
loop_
_entity.id
_entity.type
_entity.pdbx_description
1 polymer ?
#
loop_
_entity_poly.entity_id
_entity_poly.type
_entity_poly.pdbx_seq_one_letter_code
_entity_poly.pdbx_strand_id
1 'polypeptide(L)'
;MRWVEGFGTRHGPVAVSVEGDTVELRTDDGALAVLDVPWPPASTSDPSLVVEALARHALVSRTLGLLLVRRGGWALGTCRDGELLVHKTGTRYVQGQTAAGGTSQHRYARRRDNQADALVGAVATAAATRLVAGQLDGLVPGGDRALVEAVLGDPRLAGLAALPRGPLLDVPDPRAVVLEAAATRALAVRIHLTEPAG
;
A
#
# COMPACT_ATOMS: atom_id res chain seq x y z
N MET A 1 -15.71 12.40 7.64
CA MET A 1 -16.52 13.59 7.93
C MET A 1 -15.87 14.47 8.99
N ARG A 2 -15.72 14.06 10.25
CA ARG A 2 -15.17 14.92 11.34
C ARG A 2 -13.88 15.67 11.00
N TRP A 3 -12.96 15.09 10.21
CA TRP A 3 -11.72 15.77 9.85
C TRP A 3 -11.98 16.95 8.90
N VAL A 4 -12.82 16.78 7.88
CA VAL A 4 -13.19 17.85 6.93
C VAL A 4 -13.95 18.98 7.63
N GLU A 5 -14.89 18.63 8.52
CA GLU A 5 -15.61 19.59 9.36
C GLU A 5 -14.64 20.38 10.25
N GLY A 6 -13.67 19.69 10.87
CA GLY A 6 -12.63 20.33 11.69
C GLY A 6 -11.69 21.23 10.87
N PHE A 7 -11.40 20.87 9.61
CA PHE A 7 -10.63 21.69 8.69
C PHE A 7 -11.39 22.99 8.37
N GLY A 8 -12.67 22.88 7.96
CA GLY A 8 -13.52 24.06 7.70
C GLY A 8 -13.77 24.92 8.92
N THR A 9 -13.88 24.35 10.12
CA THR A 9 -14.01 25.11 11.37
C THR A 9 -12.76 25.94 11.67
N ARG A 10 -11.58 25.46 11.31
CA ARG A 10 -10.30 26.13 11.57
C ARG A 10 -9.97 27.18 10.52
N HIS A 11 -10.24 26.89 9.24
CA HIS A 11 -9.76 27.68 8.11
C HIS A 11 -10.87 28.42 7.34
N GLY A 12 -12.14 28.25 7.72
CA GLY A 12 -13.28 28.89 7.06
C GLY A 12 -13.91 28.06 5.94
N PRO A 13 -14.67 28.68 5.06
CA PRO A 13 -15.36 28.01 3.96
C PRO A 13 -14.40 27.18 3.09
N VAL A 14 -14.82 25.96 2.75
CA VAL A 14 -14.00 25.00 1.99
C VAL A 14 -14.51 24.88 0.57
N ALA A 15 -13.69 25.25 -0.41
CA ALA A 15 -13.89 24.89 -1.81
C ALA A 15 -13.35 23.48 -2.07
N VAL A 16 -14.13 22.64 -2.74
CA VAL A 16 -13.79 21.25 -3.01
C VAL A 16 -13.61 21.04 -4.50
N SER A 17 -12.53 20.41 -4.91
CA SER A 17 -12.29 19.97 -6.29
C SER A 17 -11.79 18.53 -6.34
N VAL A 18 -11.98 17.87 -7.48
CA VAL A 18 -11.53 16.48 -7.71
C VAL A 18 -10.63 16.47 -8.93
N GLU A 19 -9.45 15.89 -8.78
CA GLU A 19 -8.51 15.67 -9.88
C GLU A 19 -8.01 14.22 -9.84
N GLY A 20 -8.48 13.39 -10.77
CA GLY A 20 -8.21 11.97 -10.80
C GLY A 20 -8.67 11.27 -9.52
N ASP A 21 -7.72 10.66 -8.79
CA ASP A 21 -7.96 9.94 -7.53
C ASP A 21 -7.74 10.83 -6.29
N THR A 22 -7.56 12.13 -6.46
CA THR A 22 -7.32 13.11 -5.40
C THR A 22 -8.52 14.03 -5.21
N VAL A 23 -8.80 14.35 -3.95
CA VAL A 23 -9.75 15.39 -3.57
C VAL A 23 -8.97 16.54 -2.94
N GLU A 24 -9.11 17.73 -3.50
CA GLU A 24 -8.51 18.94 -2.94
C GLU A 24 -9.54 19.76 -2.17
N LEU A 25 -9.16 20.22 -1.00
CA LEU A 25 -9.91 21.13 -0.15
C LEU A 25 -9.11 22.42 -0.01
N ARG A 26 -9.64 23.53 -0.48
CA ARG A 26 -9.02 24.87 -0.39
C ARG A 26 -9.87 25.81 0.43
N THR A 27 -9.21 26.68 1.17
CA THR A 27 -9.86 27.72 1.97
C THR A 27 -9.34 29.11 1.61
N ASP A 28 -10.10 30.15 1.93
CA ASP A 28 -9.77 31.53 1.57
C ASP A 28 -8.53 32.08 2.29
N ASP A 29 -8.17 31.49 3.44
CA ASP A 29 -6.93 31.82 4.16
C ASP A 29 -5.67 31.21 3.52
N GLY A 30 -5.83 30.38 2.47
CA GLY A 30 -4.74 29.76 1.73
C GLY A 30 -4.36 28.35 2.23
N ALA A 31 -5.06 27.79 3.22
CA ALA A 31 -4.85 26.39 3.58
C ALA A 31 -5.31 25.45 2.47
N LEU A 32 -4.52 24.39 2.24
CA LEU A 32 -4.78 23.39 1.23
C LEU A 32 -4.65 22.00 1.85
N ALA A 33 -5.67 21.17 1.69
CA ALA A 33 -5.59 19.75 1.99
C ALA A 33 -5.81 18.91 0.74
N VAL A 34 -4.86 18.03 0.44
CA VAL A 34 -4.96 17.06 -0.67
C VAL A 34 -5.17 15.68 -0.06
N LEU A 35 -6.29 15.06 -0.42
CA LEU A 35 -6.71 13.75 0.06
C LEU A 35 -6.45 12.70 -1.02
N ASP A 36 -5.45 11.83 -0.81
CA ASP A 36 -5.25 10.64 -1.63
C ASP A 36 -6.21 9.55 -1.18
N VAL A 37 -7.19 9.24 -2.02
CA VAL A 37 -8.21 8.23 -1.72
C VAL A 37 -7.69 6.87 -2.18
N PRO A 38 -7.51 5.89 -1.30
CA PRO A 38 -7.11 4.56 -1.71
C PRO A 38 -8.28 3.91 -2.44
N TRP A 39 -7.99 3.22 -3.54
CA TRP A 39 -8.97 2.57 -4.41
C TRP A 39 -9.86 3.61 -5.11
N PRO A 40 -9.94 3.64 -6.44
CA PRO A 40 -10.60 4.71 -7.18
C PRO A 40 -11.96 5.04 -6.59
N PRO A 41 -12.23 6.29 -6.26
CA PRO A 41 -13.52 6.70 -5.72
C PRO A 41 -14.62 6.50 -6.76
N ALA A 42 -15.84 6.33 -6.30
CA ALA A 42 -16.98 6.52 -7.17
C ALA A 42 -16.92 7.96 -7.67
N SER A 43 -16.72 8.14 -8.96
CA SER A 43 -16.71 9.45 -9.57
C SER A 43 -18.05 10.15 -9.34
N THR A 44 -18.02 11.35 -8.79
CA THR A 44 -19.17 12.24 -8.76
C THR A 44 -18.81 13.51 -9.52
N SER A 45 -19.70 13.96 -10.37
CA SER A 45 -19.55 15.22 -11.09
C SER A 45 -20.03 16.44 -10.29
N ASP A 46 -20.65 16.22 -9.13
CA ASP A 46 -21.14 17.28 -8.26
C ASP A 46 -20.15 17.56 -7.11
N PRO A 47 -19.46 18.72 -7.14
CA PRO A 47 -18.50 19.05 -6.07
C PRO A 47 -19.12 19.10 -4.66
N SER A 48 -20.40 19.43 -4.54
CA SER A 48 -21.10 19.50 -3.26
C SER A 48 -21.27 18.14 -2.61
N LEU A 49 -21.26 17.07 -3.41
CA LEU A 49 -21.42 15.68 -2.96
C LEU A 49 -20.10 14.93 -2.81
N VAL A 50 -18.96 15.53 -3.19
CA VAL A 50 -17.65 14.86 -3.21
C VAL A 50 -17.27 14.33 -1.83
N VAL A 51 -17.41 15.13 -0.79
CA VAL A 51 -17.03 14.73 0.58
C VAL A 51 -17.91 13.60 1.09
N GLU A 52 -19.20 13.64 0.78
CA GLU A 52 -20.14 12.58 1.14
C GLU A 52 -19.89 11.30 0.32
N ALA A 53 -19.61 11.43 -0.97
CA ALA A 53 -19.23 10.32 -1.84
C ALA A 53 -17.93 9.67 -1.36
N LEU A 54 -16.92 10.47 -0.98
CA LEU A 54 -15.67 10.01 -0.39
C LEU A 54 -15.90 9.25 0.92
N ALA A 55 -16.73 9.79 1.81
CA ALA A 55 -17.06 9.13 3.08
C ALA A 55 -17.78 7.79 2.84
N ARG A 56 -18.70 7.75 1.91
CA ARG A 56 -19.44 6.54 1.51
C ARG A 56 -18.50 5.50 0.89
N HIS A 57 -17.60 5.95 0.02
CA HIS A 57 -16.58 5.10 -0.61
C HIS A 57 -15.60 4.52 0.41
N ALA A 58 -15.17 5.29 1.40
CA ALA A 58 -14.30 4.82 2.48
C ALA A 58 -14.95 3.75 3.37
N LEU A 59 -16.29 3.69 3.39
CA LEU A 59 -17.07 2.69 4.15
C LEU A 59 -17.40 1.43 3.32
N VAL A 60 -17.03 1.38 2.05
CA VAL A 60 -17.23 0.16 1.24
C VAL A 60 -16.36 -0.95 1.79
N SER A 61 -16.99 -2.05 2.19
CA SER A 61 -16.26 -3.25 2.65
C SER A 61 -15.41 -3.83 1.54
N ARG A 62 -14.12 -4.07 1.84
CA ARG A 62 -13.14 -4.63 0.89
C ARG A 62 -12.33 -5.74 1.52
N THR A 63 -12.18 -6.81 0.76
CA THR A 63 -11.25 -7.90 1.10
C THR A 63 -9.96 -7.70 0.30
N LEU A 64 -8.86 -7.42 0.98
CA LEU A 64 -7.58 -7.06 0.36
C LEU A 64 -6.52 -8.12 0.64
N GLY A 65 -5.69 -8.41 -0.36
CA GLY A 65 -4.47 -9.18 -0.20
C GLY A 65 -3.32 -8.25 0.21
N LEU A 66 -2.55 -8.66 1.19
CA LEU A 66 -1.32 -7.96 1.63
C LEU A 66 -0.10 -8.76 1.18
N LEU A 67 0.82 -8.11 0.47
CA LEU A 67 2.08 -8.70 0.01
C LEU A 67 3.24 -7.82 0.45
N LEU A 68 3.85 -8.14 1.59
CA LEU A 68 4.97 -7.39 2.15
C LEU A 68 6.27 -8.17 1.96
N VAL A 69 7.25 -7.60 1.27
CA VAL A 69 8.53 -8.27 0.96
C VAL A 69 9.70 -7.34 1.21
N ARG A 70 10.66 -7.79 1.99
CA ARG A 70 11.97 -7.16 2.18
C ARG A 70 13.07 -8.22 2.15
N ARG A 71 14.33 -7.80 2.03
CA ARG A 71 15.47 -8.72 1.98
C ARG A 71 15.63 -9.63 3.21
N GLY A 72 15.12 -9.20 4.37
CA GLY A 72 15.16 -9.94 5.62
C GLY A 72 14.00 -10.93 5.83
N GLY A 73 12.91 -10.76 5.06
CA GLY A 73 11.73 -11.58 5.24
C GLY A 73 10.54 -11.11 4.42
N TRP A 74 9.43 -11.81 4.60
CA TRP A 74 8.18 -11.52 3.93
C TRP A 74 6.99 -11.83 4.83
N ALA A 75 5.88 -11.20 4.52
CA ALA A 75 4.61 -11.45 5.18
C ALA A 75 3.47 -11.33 4.17
N LEU A 76 2.55 -12.27 4.21
CA LEU A 76 1.35 -12.34 3.38
C LEU A 76 0.13 -12.36 4.28
N GLY A 77 -0.95 -11.74 3.86
CA GLY A 77 -2.20 -11.80 4.59
C GLY A 77 -3.39 -11.43 3.73
N THR A 78 -4.56 -11.82 4.20
CA THR A 78 -5.84 -11.31 3.72
C THR A 78 -6.46 -10.51 4.84
N CYS A 79 -6.92 -9.31 4.55
CA CYS A 79 -7.64 -8.47 5.50
C CYS A 79 -9.00 -8.06 4.93
N ARG A 80 -9.94 -7.77 5.82
CA ARG A 80 -11.24 -7.18 5.49
C ARG A 80 -11.48 -6.00 6.42
N ASP A 81 -11.85 -4.88 5.85
CA ASP A 81 -12.19 -3.65 6.60
C ASP A 81 -11.11 -3.22 7.61
N GLY A 82 -9.83 -3.49 7.28
CA GLY A 82 -8.70 -3.17 8.12
C GLY A 82 -8.33 -4.25 9.16
N GLU A 83 -9.11 -5.32 9.27
CA GLU A 83 -8.84 -6.45 10.16
C GLU A 83 -8.13 -7.58 9.42
N LEU A 84 -7.03 -8.08 10.00
CA LEU A 84 -6.27 -9.19 9.44
C LEU A 84 -7.00 -10.52 9.72
N LEU A 85 -7.40 -11.23 8.66
CA LEU A 85 -8.16 -12.49 8.76
C LEU A 85 -7.23 -13.69 8.85
N VAL A 86 -6.31 -13.79 7.90
CA VAL A 86 -5.32 -14.87 7.82
C VAL A 86 -3.97 -14.29 7.42
N HIS A 87 -2.90 -14.89 7.91
CA HIS A 87 -1.57 -14.45 7.54
C HIS A 87 -0.54 -15.58 7.55
N LYS A 88 0.56 -15.33 6.89
CA LYS A 88 1.79 -16.13 6.96
C LYS A 88 2.99 -15.21 6.87
N THR A 89 3.99 -15.47 7.70
CA THR A 89 5.27 -14.80 7.65
C THR A 89 6.38 -15.81 7.35
N GLY A 90 7.47 -15.33 6.79
CA GLY A 90 8.66 -16.13 6.57
C GLY A 90 9.89 -15.25 6.62
N THR A 91 10.95 -15.80 7.20
CA THR A 91 12.27 -15.17 7.21
C THR A 91 13.17 -15.90 6.23
N ARG A 92 13.90 -15.14 5.42
CA ARG A 92 14.98 -15.68 4.60
C ARG A 92 16.06 -14.62 4.55
N TYR A 93 17.16 -14.90 5.21
CA TYR A 93 18.25 -13.95 5.27
C TYR A 93 18.91 -13.79 3.89
N VAL A 94 18.83 -12.57 3.35
CA VAL A 94 19.63 -12.15 2.20
C VAL A 94 20.73 -11.27 2.73
N GLN A 95 21.97 -11.70 2.58
CA GLN A 95 23.14 -11.01 3.11
C GLN A 95 23.22 -9.58 2.57
N GLY A 96 23.30 -8.59 3.46
CA GLY A 96 23.42 -7.19 3.13
C GLY A 96 24.72 -6.85 2.39
N GLN A 97 24.80 -5.64 1.84
CA GLN A 97 26.01 -5.13 1.18
C GLN A 97 27.11 -4.91 2.21
N THR A 98 28.17 -5.70 2.16
CA THR A 98 29.43 -5.39 2.83
C THR A 98 30.38 -4.72 1.83
N ALA A 99 30.90 -3.56 2.18
CA ALA A 99 31.89 -2.83 1.39
C ALA A 99 33.27 -3.51 1.54
N ALA A 100 33.54 -4.48 0.67
CA ALA A 100 34.90 -5.05 0.54
C ALA A 100 35.26 -5.10 -0.94
N GLY A 101 36.30 -4.38 -1.33
CA GLY A 101 36.77 -4.30 -2.70
C GLY A 101 37.57 -5.54 -3.12
N GLY A 102 37.53 -5.87 -4.40
CA GLY A 102 38.35 -6.89 -5.04
C GLY A 102 37.55 -7.99 -5.77
N THR A 103 38.23 -8.98 -6.30
CA THR A 103 37.73 -10.14 -7.09
C THR A 103 36.58 -10.93 -6.39
N SER A 104 36.37 -10.69 -5.12
CA SER A 104 35.23 -11.18 -4.33
C SER A 104 33.88 -10.55 -4.70
N GLN A 105 33.86 -9.37 -5.29
CA GLN A 105 32.59 -8.65 -5.59
C GLN A 105 31.67 -9.44 -6.53
N HIS A 106 32.21 -10.09 -7.56
CA HIS A 106 31.43 -10.91 -8.49
C HIS A 106 30.81 -12.16 -7.84
N ARG A 107 31.56 -12.79 -6.91
CA ARG A 107 31.05 -13.96 -6.16
C ARG A 107 29.97 -13.54 -5.15
N TYR A 108 30.13 -12.40 -4.52
CA TYR A 108 29.13 -11.84 -3.57
C TYR A 108 27.89 -11.33 -4.28
N ALA A 109 28.01 -10.71 -5.49
CA ALA A 109 26.89 -10.30 -6.31
C ALA A 109 26.04 -11.53 -6.70
N ARG A 110 26.66 -12.56 -7.28
CA ARG A 110 26.00 -13.79 -7.68
C ARG A 110 25.31 -14.53 -6.52
N ARG A 111 25.91 -14.47 -5.31
CA ARG A 111 25.31 -15.06 -4.13
C ARG A 111 24.08 -14.28 -3.65
N ARG A 112 24.10 -12.96 -3.76
CA ARG A 112 22.95 -12.10 -3.43
C ARG A 112 21.80 -12.30 -4.42
N ASP A 113 22.10 -12.40 -5.71
CA ASP A 113 21.11 -12.64 -6.75
C ASP A 113 20.42 -13.99 -6.52
N ASN A 114 21.17 -15.06 -6.30
CA ASN A 114 20.63 -16.40 -5.99
C ASN A 114 19.78 -16.40 -4.69
N GLN A 115 20.14 -15.58 -3.69
CA GLN A 115 19.35 -15.47 -2.46
C GLN A 115 18.06 -14.67 -2.68
N ALA A 116 18.09 -13.63 -3.52
CA ALA A 116 16.90 -12.87 -3.91
C ALA A 116 15.94 -13.76 -4.71
N ASP A 117 16.43 -14.51 -5.69
CA ASP A 117 15.63 -15.45 -6.49
C ASP A 117 14.99 -16.53 -5.62
N ALA A 118 15.74 -17.08 -4.67
CA ALA A 118 15.22 -18.05 -3.72
C ALA A 118 14.16 -17.48 -2.78
N LEU A 119 14.29 -16.19 -2.39
CA LEU A 119 13.27 -15.46 -1.62
C LEU A 119 12.02 -15.27 -2.48
N VAL A 120 12.16 -14.73 -3.68
CA VAL A 120 11.07 -14.49 -4.65
C VAL A 120 10.29 -15.78 -4.89
N GLY A 121 10.95 -16.89 -5.21
CA GLY A 121 10.31 -18.18 -5.43
C GLY A 121 9.54 -18.71 -4.21
N ALA A 122 10.09 -18.52 -2.99
CA ALA A 122 9.42 -18.91 -1.76
C ALA A 122 8.17 -18.08 -1.49
N VAL A 123 8.27 -16.76 -1.71
CA VAL A 123 7.13 -15.83 -1.54
C VAL A 123 6.05 -16.12 -2.58
N ALA A 124 6.43 -16.30 -3.85
CA ALA A 124 5.48 -16.63 -4.93
C ALA A 124 4.73 -17.93 -4.63
N THR A 125 5.42 -18.98 -4.17
CA THR A 125 4.79 -20.24 -3.76
C THR A 125 3.80 -20.04 -2.59
N ALA A 126 4.18 -19.26 -1.59
CA ALA A 126 3.31 -18.97 -0.46
C ALA A 126 2.09 -18.12 -0.88
N ALA A 127 2.30 -17.12 -1.75
CA ALA A 127 1.24 -16.25 -2.27
C ALA A 127 0.24 -17.02 -3.13
N ALA A 128 0.70 -17.86 -4.05
CA ALA A 128 -0.15 -18.70 -4.89
C ALA A 128 -1.09 -19.63 -4.08
N THR A 129 -0.63 -20.04 -2.89
CA THR A 129 -1.42 -20.92 -2.01
C THR A 129 -2.37 -20.14 -1.09
N ARG A 130 -2.04 -18.90 -0.73
CA ARG A 130 -2.71 -18.16 0.35
C ARG A 130 -3.55 -16.98 -0.11
N LEU A 131 -3.18 -16.36 -1.24
CA LEU A 131 -3.87 -15.22 -1.81
C LEU A 131 -4.64 -15.66 -3.04
N VAL A 132 -5.94 -15.97 -2.85
CA VAL A 132 -6.80 -16.40 -3.95
C VAL A 132 -7.39 -15.16 -4.62
N ALA A 133 -6.91 -14.82 -5.83
CA ALA A 133 -7.26 -13.60 -6.52
C ALA A 133 -8.79 -13.37 -6.67
N GLY A 134 -9.55 -14.44 -6.95
CA GLY A 134 -11.02 -14.34 -7.09
C GLY A 134 -11.79 -14.05 -5.80
N GLN A 135 -11.10 -13.95 -4.66
CA GLN A 135 -11.67 -13.59 -3.36
C GLN A 135 -11.20 -12.21 -2.87
N LEU A 136 -10.43 -11.51 -3.68
CA LEU A 136 -9.82 -10.23 -3.30
C LEU A 136 -10.31 -9.11 -4.21
N ASP A 137 -10.67 -7.98 -3.61
CA ASP A 137 -11.03 -6.75 -4.32
C ASP A 137 -9.78 -5.96 -4.77
N GLY A 138 -8.61 -6.27 -4.19
CA GLY A 138 -7.36 -5.64 -4.54
C GLY A 138 -6.16 -6.19 -3.78
N LEU A 139 -4.97 -5.70 -4.17
CA LEU A 139 -3.69 -6.10 -3.61
C LEU A 139 -2.94 -4.87 -3.06
N VAL A 140 -2.45 -4.97 -1.84
CA VAL A 140 -1.64 -3.94 -1.18
C VAL A 140 -0.20 -4.43 -1.09
N PRO A 141 0.70 -3.91 -1.94
CA PRO A 141 2.12 -4.21 -1.87
C PRO A 141 2.82 -3.40 -0.79
N GLY A 142 3.93 -3.92 -0.25
CA GLY A 142 4.76 -3.16 0.68
C GLY A 142 6.20 -3.66 0.78
N GLY A 143 7.10 -2.79 1.18
CA GLY A 143 8.52 -3.06 1.34
C GLY A 143 9.37 -2.73 0.11
N ASP A 144 10.20 -3.67 -0.33
CA ASP A 144 11.10 -3.47 -1.47
C ASP A 144 10.32 -3.63 -2.79
N ARG A 145 10.20 -2.54 -3.55
CA ARG A 145 9.47 -2.50 -4.83
C ARG A 145 9.99 -3.56 -5.80
N ALA A 146 11.31 -3.69 -5.95
CA ALA A 146 11.88 -4.61 -6.91
C ALA A 146 11.57 -6.07 -6.56
N LEU A 147 11.61 -6.42 -5.27
CA LEU A 147 11.24 -7.76 -4.82
C LEU A 147 9.76 -8.04 -4.98
N VAL A 148 8.89 -7.06 -4.68
CA VAL A 148 7.44 -7.19 -4.89
C VAL A 148 7.12 -7.42 -6.36
N GLU A 149 7.68 -6.63 -7.28
CA GLU A 149 7.46 -6.79 -8.72
C GLU A 149 8.02 -8.13 -9.23
N ALA A 150 9.19 -8.56 -8.73
CA ALA A 150 9.74 -9.87 -9.08
C ALA A 150 8.83 -11.03 -8.62
N VAL A 151 8.22 -10.92 -7.44
CA VAL A 151 7.24 -11.91 -6.95
C VAL A 151 6.00 -11.91 -7.84
N LEU A 152 5.43 -10.74 -8.14
CA LEU A 152 4.23 -10.62 -8.98
C LEU A 152 4.47 -10.98 -10.44
N GLY A 153 5.73 -10.99 -10.89
CA GLY A 153 6.14 -11.52 -12.20
C GLY A 153 6.08 -13.04 -12.34
N ASP A 154 5.86 -13.77 -11.24
CA ASP A 154 5.69 -15.23 -11.30
C ASP A 154 4.36 -15.57 -12.02
N PRO A 155 4.38 -16.41 -13.07
CA PRO A 155 3.18 -16.75 -13.85
C PRO A 155 2.02 -17.30 -13.00
N ARG A 156 2.32 -17.98 -11.89
CA ARG A 156 1.31 -18.50 -10.96
C ARG A 156 0.50 -17.41 -10.28
N LEU A 157 1.03 -16.19 -10.26
CA LEU A 157 0.42 -15.02 -9.61
C LEU A 157 -0.21 -14.04 -10.61
N ALA A 158 -0.36 -14.42 -11.88
CA ALA A 158 -0.93 -13.54 -12.91
C ALA A 158 -2.29 -12.94 -12.49
N GLY A 159 -3.15 -13.73 -11.85
CA GLY A 159 -4.43 -13.24 -11.31
C GLY A 159 -4.27 -12.19 -10.20
N LEU A 160 -3.27 -12.34 -9.32
CA LEU A 160 -2.97 -11.35 -8.28
C LEU A 160 -2.35 -10.08 -8.88
N ALA A 161 -1.48 -10.24 -9.87
CA ALA A 161 -0.84 -9.14 -10.55
C ALA A 161 -1.83 -8.25 -11.34
N ALA A 162 -2.95 -8.83 -11.77
CA ALA A 162 -4.03 -8.14 -12.49
C ALA A 162 -5.02 -7.40 -11.57
N LEU A 163 -4.99 -7.64 -10.26
CA LEU A 163 -5.88 -6.95 -9.32
C LEU A 163 -5.55 -5.45 -9.23
N PRO A 164 -6.55 -4.61 -8.92
CA PRO A 164 -6.31 -3.23 -8.52
C PRO A 164 -5.26 -3.19 -7.41
N ARG A 165 -4.30 -2.28 -7.53
CA ARG A 165 -3.21 -2.15 -6.56
C ARG A 165 -3.37 -0.90 -5.72
N GLY A 166 -3.29 -1.07 -4.41
CA GLY A 166 -3.08 0.03 -3.49
C GLY A 166 -1.67 0.61 -3.59
N PRO A 167 -1.39 1.72 -2.89
CA PRO A 167 -0.06 2.31 -2.84
C PRO A 167 0.96 1.34 -2.23
N LEU A 168 2.20 1.40 -2.72
CA LEU A 168 3.29 0.65 -2.10
C LEU A 168 3.54 1.19 -0.69
N LEU A 169 3.31 0.37 0.32
CA LEU A 169 3.53 0.75 1.70
C LEU A 169 5.01 0.68 2.06
N ASP A 170 5.56 1.76 2.61
CA ASP A 170 6.83 1.67 3.32
C ASP A 170 6.59 0.99 4.66
N VAL A 171 7.25 -0.16 4.85
CA VAL A 171 7.10 -1.01 6.03
C VAL A 171 8.48 -1.48 6.52
N PRO A 172 8.67 -1.67 7.82
CA PRO A 172 9.87 -2.33 8.36
C PRO A 172 9.91 -3.82 7.98
N ASP A 173 10.83 -4.59 8.56
CA ASP A 173 10.91 -6.03 8.34
C ASP A 173 9.56 -6.71 8.57
N PRO A 174 9.04 -7.44 7.56
CA PRO A 174 7.68 -7.97 7.59
C PRO A 174 7.49 -9.03 8.69
N ARG A 175 6.62 -8.70 9.64
CA ARG A 175 6.17 -9.57 10.75
C ARG A 175 4.64 -9.47 10.87
N ALA A 176 4.01 -10.29 11.70
CA ALA A 176 2.56 -10.27 11.90
C ALA A 176 2.04 -8.88 12.30
N VAL A 177 2.68 -8.22 13.27
CA VAL A 177 2.31 -6.87 13.71
C VAL A 177 2.44 -5.82 12.60
N VAL A 178 3.37 -6.02 11.64
CA VAL A 178 3.53 -5.13 10.48
C VAL A 178 2.38 -5.35 9.48
N LEU A 179 1.90 -6.59 9.33
CA LEU A 179 0.71 -6.88 8.53
C LEU A 179 -0.55 -6.26 9.13
N GLU A 180 -0.74 -6.31 10.44
CA GLU A 180 -1.86 -5.67 11.13
C GLU A 180 -1.88 -4.17 10.87
N ALA A 181 -0.73 -3.52 11.05
CA ALA A 181 -0.58 -2.10 10.72
C ALA A 181 -0.80 -1.81 9.23
N ALA A 182 -0.36 -2.70 8.33
CA ALA A 182 -0.57 -2.56 6.89
C ALA A 182 -2.05 -2.72 6.52
N ALA A 183 -2.79 -3.63 7.16
CA ALA A 183 -4.22 -3.82 6.95
C ALA A 183 -5.01 -2.54 7.25
N THR A 184 -4.72 -1.89 8.37
CA THR A 184 -5.32 -0.59 8.73
C THR A 184 -4.94 0.51 7.74
N ARG A 185 -3.65 0.59 7.36
CA ARG A 185 -3.13 1.59 6.42
C ARG A 185 -3.66 1.43 5.00
N ALA A 186 -4.04 0.20 4.61
CA ALA A 186 -4.55 -0.11 3.28
C ALA A 186 -5.82 0.61 2.90
N LEU A 187 -6.63 0.99 3.89
CA LEU A 187 -7.91 1.70 3.73
C LEU A 187 -7.82 3.18 4.13
N ALA A 188 -6.67 3.63 4.64
CA ALA A 188 -6.52 4.99 5.12
C ALA A 188 -6.47 6.00 3.96
N VAL A 189 -7.31 7.03 4.03
CA VAL A 189 -7.17 8.23 3.22
C VAL A 189 -5.92 8.98 3.71
N ARG A 190 -4.96 9.21 2.83
CA ARG A 190 -3.79 10.04 3.16
C ARG A 190 -4.13 11.49 2.93
N ILE A 191 -3.82 12.33 3.91
CA ILE A 191 -4.07 13.76 3.84
C ILE A 191 -2.74 14.49 3.86
N HIS A 192 -2.48 15.27 2.82
CA HIS A 192 -1.36 16.19 2.74
C HIS A 192 -1.87 17.59 3.04
N LEU A 193 -1.45 18.16 4.15
CA LEU A 193 -1.88 19.47 4.60
C LEU A 193 -0.78 20.50 4.35
N THR A 194 -1.14 21.61 3.71
CA THR A 194 -0.33 22.82 3.60
C THR A 194 -1.05 23.92 4.37
N GLU A 195 -0.42 24.38 5.45
CA GLU A 195 -0.95 25.48 6.24
C GLU A 195 -0.73 26.82 5.51
N PRO A 196 -1.57 27.85 5.76
CA PRO A 196 -1.37 29.16 5.16
C PRO A 196 -0.02 29.76 5.58
N ALA A 197 0.61 30.50 4.67
CA ALA A 197 1.79 31.28 5.02
C ALA A 197 1.40 32.36 6.03
N GLY A 198 1.93 32.28 7.23
CA GLY A 198 1.70 33.25 8.32
C GLY A 198 2.25 34.64 8.01
#